data_70316fcb5130f18b4a772706657d32cd
#
_entry.id   70316fcb5130f18b4a772706657d32cd
#
_cell.length_a   1.000
_cell.length_b   1.000
_cell.length_c   1.000
_cell.angle_alpha   90.00
_cell.angle_beta   90.00
_cell.angle_gamma   90.00
#
_symmetry.space_group_name_H-M   'P 1'
#
loop_
_entity.id
_entity.type
_entity.pdbx_description
1 polymer ?
#
loop_
_entity_poly.entity_id
_entity_poly.type
_entity_poly.pdbx_seq_one_letter_code
_entity_poly.pdbx_strand_id
1 'polypeptide(L)' 'MAEQRRIGYRWNLRTQMAQRNLWKSTELVPLLRARGINLSESQVYRLVTGTPERIPARTFAALCDILDCEPGELF' A
#
# COMPACT_ATOMS: atom_id res chain seq x y z
N MET A 1 21.55 -30.81 0.93
CA MET A 1 21.75 -29.38 1.11
C MET A 1 20.52 -28.64 0.66
N ALA A 2 19.96 -27.82 1.53
CA ALA A 2 18.73 -27.10 1.20
C ALA A 2 19.05 -25.90 0.29
N GLU A 3 18.33 -25.77 -0.78
CA GLU A 3 18.42 -24.60 -1.64
C GLU A 3 17.71 -23.44 -0.99
N GLN A 4 18.33 -22.27 -1.02
CA GLN A 4 17.68 -21.04 -0.62
C GLN A 4 16.85 -20.51 -1.77
N ARG A 5 15.57 -20.28 -1.50
CA ARG A 5 14.67 -19.68 -2.48
C ARG A 5 14.45 -18.23 -2.11
N ARG A 6 14.59 -17.35 -3.08
CA ARG A 6 14.18 -15.98 -2.93
C ARG A 6 12.71 -15.86 -3.30
N ILE A 7 11.92 -15.40 -2.35
CA ILE A 7 10.51 -15.19 -2.56
C ILE A 7 10.29 -13.69 -2.70
N GLY A 8 9.73 -13.31 -3.81
CA GLY A 8 9.37 -11.92 -4.05
C GLY A 8 7.88 -11.77 -4.21
N TYR A 9 7.45 -10.54 -4.32
CA TYR A 9 6.07 -10.23 -4.60
C TYR A 9 6.00 -8.93 -5.36
N ARG A 10 4.85 -8.72 -6.03
CA ARG A 10 4.59 -7.48 -6.75
C ARG A 10 3.68 -6.60 -5.89
N TRP A 11 4.08 -5.37 -5.68
CA TRP A 11 3.30 -4.40 -4.92
C TRP A 11 2.59 -3.48 -5.89
N ASN A 12 1.28 -3.60 -5.97
CA ASN A 12 0.46 -2.93 -7.00
C ASN A 12 -0.28 -1.71 -6.48
N LEU A 13 0.20 -1.08 -5.42
CA LEU A 13 -0.49 0.07 -4.83
C LEU A 13 -0.65 1.21 -5.84
N ARG A 14 0.41 1.55 -6.57
CA ARG A 14 0.32 2.63 -7.56
C ARG A 14 -0.68 2.32 -8.66
N THR A 15 -0.73 1.08 -9.11
CA THR A 15 -1.67 0.64 -10.12
C THR A 15 -3.11 0.82 -9.64
N GLN A 16 -3.40 0.39 -8.43
CA GLN A 16 -4.74 0.53 -7.85
C GLN A 16 -5.10 2.00 -7.61
N MET A 17 -4.14 2.79 -7.17
CA MET A 17 -4.34 4.23 -7.00
C MET A 17 -4.71 4.90 -8.33
N ALA A 18 -4.00 4.56 -9.39
CA ALA A 18 -4.26 5.12 -10.72
C ALA A 18 -5.67 4.78 -11.20
N GLN A 19 -6.14 3.57 -10.93
CA GLN A 19 -7.50 3.15 -11.28
C GLN A 19 -8.56 3.95 -10.53
N ARG A 20 -8.21 4.57 -9.41
CA ARG A 20 -9.11 5.41 -8.60
C ARG A 20 -8.82 6.90 -8.76
N ASN A 21 -8.04 7.27 -9.77
CA ASN A 21 -7.64 8.65 -10.01
C ASN A 21 -6.89 9.28 -8.86
N LEU A 22 -6.12 8.47 -8.11
CA LEU A 22 -5.24 8.93 -7.06
C LEU A 22 -3.81 8.92 -7.62
N TRP A 23 -3.29 10.11 -7.94
CA TRP A 23 -2.02 10.21 -8.66
C TRP A 23 -0.84 10.59 -7.77
N LYS A 24 -1.12 11.15 -6.59
CA LYS A 24 -0.10 11.62 -5.65
C LYS A 24 -0.21 10.87 -4.33
N SER A 25 0.95 10.50 -3.77
CA SER A 25 0.99 9.85 -2.46
C SER A 25 0.35 10.71 -1.37
N THR A 26 0.47 12.04 -1.47
CA THR A 26 -0.12 12.96 -0.50
C THR A 26 -1.64 12.86 -0.44
N GLU A 27 -2.28 12.40 -1.50
CA GLU A 27 -3.73 12.21 -1.51
C GLU A 27 -4.18 11.07 -0.58
N LEU A 28 -3.30 10.12 -0.30
CA LEU A 28 -3.61 9.01 0.62
C LEU A 28 -3.58 9.43 2.08
N VAL A 29 -2.80 10.46 2.42
CA VAL A 29 -2.61 10.85 3.82
C VAL A 29 -3.93 11.13 4.52
N PRO A 30 -4.81 12.01 4.00
CA PRO A 30 -6.08 12.27 4.66
C PRO A 30 -7.03 11.08 4.63
N LEU A 31 -6.97 10.26 3.58
CA LEU A 31 -7.84 9.08 3.47
C LEU A 31 -7.46 8.02 4.51
N LEU A 32 -6.17 7.84 4.74
CA LEU A 32 -5.68 6.95 5.80
C LEU A 32 -6.02 7.50 7.17
N ARG A 33 -5.84 8.81 7.36
CA ARG A 33 -6.14 9.46 8.63
C ARG A 33 -7.63 9.31 8.99
N ALA A 34 -8.51 9.41 8.02
CA ALA A 34 -9.93 9.23 8.22
C ALA A 34 -10.27 7.83 8.72
N ARG A 35 -9.36 6.87 8.53
CA ARG A 35 -9.51 5.49 8.98
C ARG A 35 -8.64 5.16 10.19
N GLY A 36 -8.14 6.19 10.87
CA GLY A 36 -7.33 6.02 12.08
C GLY A 36 -5.87 5.67 11.83
N ILE A 37 -5.39 5.78 10.60
CA ILE A 37 -4.01 5.49 10.25
C ILE A 37 -3.26 6.80 10.08
N ASN A 38 -2.40 7.13 11.05
CA ASN A 38 -1.66 8.40 11.06
C ASN A 38 -0.24 8.18 10.56
N LEU A 39 -0.06 8.29 9.26
CA LEU A 39 1.26 8.22 8.63
C LEU A 39 1.65 9.60 8.12
N SER A 40 2.95 9.88 8.17
CA SER A 40 3.50 11.11 7.59
C SER A 40 3.50 11.03 6.07
N GLU A 41 3.64 12.17 5.42
CA GLU A 41 3.75 12.21 3.95
C GLU A 41 4.94 11.38 3.47
N SER A 42 6.08 11.44 4.19
CA SER A 42 7.26 10.65 3.85
C SER A 42 7.01 9.15 3.94
N GLN A 43 6.27 8.73 4.97
CA GLN A 43 5.95 7.31 5.14
C GLN A 43 5.02 6.82 4.04
N VAL A 44 4.02 7.62 3.69
CA VAL A 44 3.10 7.28 2.61
C VAL A 44 3.82 7.27 1.27
N TYR A 45 4.70 8.23 1.04
CA TYR A 45 5.50 8.29 -0.18
C TYR A 45 6.33 7.00 -0.36
N ARG A 46 6.98 6.55 0.71
CA ARG A 46 7.76 5.31 0.65
C ARG A 46 6.89 4.09 0.41
N LEU A 47 5.69 4.09 0.97
CA LEU A 47 4.73 3.01 0.76
C LEU A 47 4.28 2.94 -0.70
N VAL A 48 4.08 4.09 -1.33
CA VAL A 48 3.61 4.17 -2.72
C VAL A 48 4.73 3.88 -3.72
N THR A 49 5.93 4.43 -3.48
CA THR A 49 7.02 4.34 -4.46
C THR A 49 7.93 3.13 -4.26
N GLY A 50 7.91 2.53 -3.07
CA GLY A 50 8.74 1.38 -2.77
C GLY A 50 7.94 0.09 -2.72
N THR A 51 8.62 -0.97 -2.33
CA THR A 51 8.01 -2.27 -2.07
C THR A 51 8.20 -2.56 -0.58
N PRO A 52 7.15 -2.44 0.24
CA PRO A 52 7.30 -2.61 1.67
C PRO A 52 7.57 -4.07 2.03
N GLU A 53 8.53 -4.30 2.91
CA GLU A 53 8.77 -5.64 3.46
C GLU A 53 7.82 -5.95 4.61
N ARG A 54 7.33 -4.90 5.27
CA ARG A 54 6.40 -5.01 6.38
C ARG A 54 5.32 -3.96 6.24
N ILE A 55 4.09 -4.39 6.46
CA ILE A 55 2.98 -3.46 6.52
C ILE A 55 2.03 -3.91 7.63
N PRO A 56 1.64 -3.00 8.54
CA PRO A 56 0.66 -3.36 9.55
C PRO A 56 -0.65 -3.79 8.90
N ALA A 57 -1.28 -4.81 9.46
CA ALA A 57 -2.52 -5.35 8.92
C ALA A 57 -3.62 -4.29 8.80
N ARG A 58 -3.68 -3.39 9.77
CA ARG A 58 -4.68 -2.30 9.75
C ARG A 58 -4.45 -1.34 8.59
N THR A 59 -3.19 -1.01 8.31
CA THR A 59 -2.84 -0.16 7.19
C THR A 59 -3.21 -0.83 5.87
N PHE A 60 -2.91 -2.12 5.76
CA PHE A 60 -3.25 -2.90 4.57
C PHE A 60 -4.77 -2.93 4.36
N ALA A 61 -5.52 -3.20 5.42
CA ALA A 61 -6.97 -3.22 5.36
C ALA A 61 -7.54 -1.85 4.97
N ALA A 62 -6.95 -0.77 5.51
CA ALA A 62 -7.36 0.59 5.17
C ALA A 62 -7.11 0.91 3.70
N LEU A 63 -5.99 0.46 3.14
CA LEU A 63 -5.70 0.64 1.72
C LEU A 63 -6.73 -0.08 0.86
N CYS A 64 -7.10 -1.31 1.21
CA CYS A 64 -8.12 -2.06 0.48
C CYS A 64 -9.46 -1.32 0.52
N ASP A 65 -9.81 -0.74 1.66
CA ASP A 65 -11.04 0.02 1.80
C ASP A 65 -11.03 1.31 0.97
N ILE A 66 -9.93 2.06 1.03
CA ILE A 66 -9.78 3.30 0.26
C ILE A 66 -9.89 3.01 -1.24
N LEU A 67 -9.24 1.96 -1.69
CA LEU A 67 -9.12 1.62 -3.11
C LEU A 67 -10.27 0.74 -3.59
N ASP A 68 -11.13 0.30 -2.67
CA ASP A 68 -12.24 -0.61 -2.97
C ASP A 68 -11.74 -1.81 -3.77
N CYS A 69 -10.67 -2.43 -3.28
CA CYS A 69 -10.05 -3.57 -3.95
C CYS A 69 -9.89 -4.72 -2.98
N GLU A 70 -9.72 -5.91 -3.55
CA GLU A 70 -9.44 -7.10 -2.77
C GLU A 70 -7.95 -7.17 -2.40
N PRO A 71 -7.59 -7.82 -1.29
CA PRO A 71 -6.18 -7.95 -0.90
C PRO A 71 -5.28 -8.49 -2.01
N GLY A 72 -5.77 -9.44 -2.79
CA GLY A 72 -5.01 -10.02 -3.90
C GLY A 72 -4.74 -9.04 -5.04
N GLU A 73 -5.44 -7.92 -5.10
CA GLU A 73 -5.20 -6.91 -6.12
C GLU A 73 -4.02 -5.99 -5.78
N LEU A 74 -3.59 -5.98 -4.50
CA LEU A 74 -2.42 -5.23 -4.08
C LEU A 74 -1.12 -6.04 -4.20
N PHE A 75 -1.24 -7.34 -4.32
CA PHE A 75 -0.08 -8.22 -4.49
C PHE A 75 -0.01 -8.84 -5.86
#